data_a737943bbbf7988d2dd615c0de5085fa
#
_entry.id   a737943bbbf7988d2dd615c0de5085fa
#
_cell.length_a   1.000
_cell.length_b   1.000
_cell.length_c   1.000
_cell.angle_alpha   90.00
_cell.angle_beta   90.00
_cell.angle_gamma   90.00
#
_symmetry.space_group_name_H-M   'P 1'
#
loop_
_entity.id
_entity.type
_entity.pdbx_description
1 polymer ?
#
loop_
_entity_poly.entity_id
_entity_poly.type
_entity_poly.pdbx_seq_one_letter_code
_entity_poly.pdbx_strand_id
1 'polypeptide(L)'
;MYCTRRITDDLVWLGANDRRLSLFEGVYKVPRGVSYNSYLLTDEKTVLFDTVDSAVSGLYFENLEHELGERNLDYIVVQHMEPDHSATLGELLRRYPNATVVCSPLAAEMISNYFGDVSAINFMKIKEGDKLNTGRHELNFICARMVHWPEVMVTYDPTDKILFSADAFGTFGALDGAIFADEVDFERDYMDEARRYYTNIVGKYGNQVQALLKKAAAVDIAIVCPLHGFVWRTKFNEFLDKYMLWSTYTPEEKGVMLAYSSVYGNTANAADILASELRIRGVKVKVFDVSVASADEIIAASFRYSHLIFAATTYNAGIFVRMEEALRDLAEHNIQNRTVAFMQNGSWAPTSGKLMREILEPMKDMTFIENLVDIRSSVHGIQLEQIKALADAVAESMKEPEAEAPAVNESMIDNTAMFKLSYGLYVLTARDGDKDNGCIINTAVQLTDSPKRLNIAVNKANYTEEMIRKTGAFNLSVLTENVPFKVFKHFGFQSGRDANKFEDGAPARSANGIAYLTENTNAFISCKVIESRDYGTHTLFIADIVEAAVLDETAPSVTYSYYFEHIKPKPAPASDKKGFVCKICGYIHEGDELPEDFICPLCKHGAEDFEPLK
;
A
#
# COMPACT_ATOMS: atom_id res chain seq x y z
N MET A 1 16.94 34.03 -22.69
CA MET A 1 16.20 32.83 -23.16
C MET A 1 15.59 32.19 -21.90
N TYR A 2 14.30 31.90 -21.91
CA TYR A 2 13.58 31.51 -20.70
C TYR A 2 12.89 30.15 -20.89
N CYS A 3 12.58 29.48 -19.78
CA CYS A 3 11.85 28.21 -19.72
C CYS A 3 10.91 28.24 -18.51
N THR A 4 9.65 28.62 -18.72
CA THR A 4 8.63 28.74 -17.70
C THR A 4 7.41 27.90 -18.05
N ARG A 5 6.60 27.51 -17.06
CA ARG A 5 5.37 26.75 -17.26
C ARG A 5 4.25 27.29 -16.37
N ARG A 6 3.08 27.53 -16.97
CA ARG A 6 1.88 27.92 -16.20
C ARG A 6 1.30 26.74 -15.44
N ILE A 7 0.95 27.01 -14.19
CA ILE A 7 0.22 26.08 -13.29
C ILE A 7 -1.26 26.44 -13.30
N THR A 8 -1.58 27.73 -13.10
CA THR A 8 -2.91 28.34 -13.29
C THR A 8 -2.78 29.52 -14.22
N ASP A 9 -3.85 30.31 -14.40
CA ASP A 9 -3.81 31.51 -15.24
C ASP A 9 -2.85 32.59 -14.71
N ASP A 10 -2.63 32.62 -13.39
CA ASP A 10 -1.85 33.61 -12.65
C ASP A 10 -0.69 33.06 -11.85
N LEU A 11 -0.52 31.74 -11.78
CA LEU A 11 0.62 31.07 -11.13
C LEU A 11 1.53 30.41 -12.17
N VAL A 12 2.83 30.74 -12.11
CA VAL A 12 3.85 30.25 -13.05
C VAL A 12 4.98 29.58 -12.27
N TRP A 13 5.43 28.42 -12.75
CA TRP A 13 6.67 27.79 -12.35
C TRP A 13 7.86 28.50 -13.04
N LEU A 14 8.84 28.95 -12.25
CA LEU A 14 10.05 29.65 -12.71
C LEU A 14 11.33 28.84 -12.49
N GLY A 15 11.24 27.66 -11.94
CA GLY A 15 12.36 26.87 -11.49
C GLY A 15 13.39 26.55 -12.58
N ALA A 16 14.44 25.86 -12.18
CA ALA A 16 15.50 25.45 -13.08
C ALA A 16 15.99 24.03 -12.73
N ASN A 17 16.64 23.40 -13.71
CA ASN A 17 17.19 22.06 -13.58
C ASN A 17 18.71 22.09 -13.56
N ASP A 18 19.34 21.51 -12.54
CA ASP A 18 20.77 21.21 -12.53
C ASP A 18 21.01 19.73 -12.87
N ARG A 19 21.45 19.48 -14.10
CA ARG A 19 21.83 18.15 -14.59
C ARG A 19 23.34 17.86 -14.45
N ARG A 20 24.11 18.79 -13.88
CA ARG A 20 25.56 18.66 -13.70
C ARG A 20 25.92 18.29 -12.27
N LEU A 21 25.02 18.52 -11.32
CA LEU A 21 25.21 18.17 -9.93
C LEU A 21 25.34 16.64 -9.82
N SER A 22 26.46 16.16 -9.27
CA SER A 22 26.70 14.74 -9.05
C SER A 22 26.34 14.27 -7.64
N LEU A 23 26.46 15.19 -6.66
CA LEU A 23 26.15 14.94 -5.25
C LEU A 23 25.33 16.12 -4.72
N PHE A 24 24.10 15.85 -4.30
CA PHE A 24 23.26 16.79 -3.57
C PHE A 24 23.73 16.86 -2.11
N GLU A 25 23.81 18.04 -1.53
CA GLU A 25 24.41 18.30 -0.20
C GLU A 25 25.85 17.73 -0.03
N GLY A 26 26.51 17.40 -1.11
CA GLY A 26 27.83 16.74 -1.09
C GLY A 26 27.82 15.27 -0.65
N VAL A 27 26.66 14.68 -0.41
CA VAL A 27 26.47 13.32 0.13
C VAL A 27 25.65 12.44 -0.81
N TYR A 28 24.50 12.90 -1.27
CA TYR A 28 23.52 12.08 -1.99
C TYR A 28 23.78 12.07 -3.50
N LYS A 29 23.99 10.91 -4.07
CA LYS A 29 24.18 10.77 -5.52
C LYS A 29 22.90 11.17 -6.26
N VAL A 30 23.00 12.09 -7.21
CA VAL A 30 21.89 12.52 -8.06
C VAL A 30 22.21 12.33 -9.56
N PRO A 31 22.27 11.08 -10.05
CA PRO A 31 22.66 10.78 -11.43
C PRO A 31 21.70 11.38 -12.47
N ARG A 32 20.48 11.71 -12.08
CA ARG A 32 19.47 12.39 -12.90
C ARG A 32 19.44 13.91 -12.65
N GLY A 33 20.39 14.45 -11.85
CA GLY A 33 20.38 15.83 -11.41
C GLY A 33 19.28 16.15 -10.40
N VAL A 34 18.94 17.43 -10.29
CA VAL A 34 17.92 17.95 -9.37
C VAL A 34 17.17 19.11 -10.03
N SER A 35 15.91 19.31 -9.68
CA SER A 35 15.17 20.53 -9.99
C SER A 35 15.08 21.42 -8.77
N TYR A 36 15.22 22.72 -8.94
CA TYR A 36 14.95 23.74 -7.96
C TYR A 36 13.72 24.51 -8.41
N ASN A 37 12.66 24.47 -7.65
CA ASN A 37 11.39 25.09 -8.02
C ASN A 37 11.20 26.43 -7.29
N SER A 38 10.73 27.42 -8.03
CA SER A 38 10.25 28.69 -7.53
C SER A 38 8.97 29.04 -8.30
N TYR A 39 8.10 29.82 -7.68
CA TYR A 39 6.78 30.09 -8.25
C TYR A 39 6.46 31.58 -8.18
N LEU A 40 5.88 32.13 -9.26
CA LEU A 40 5.45 33.51 -9.32
C LEU A 40 3.93 33.57 -9.42
N LEU A 41 3.29 34.21 -8.46
CA LEU A 41 1.88 34.52 -8.46
C LEU A 41 1.69 35.98 -8.90
N THR A 42 0.95 36.18 -10.00
CA THR A 42 0.67 37.50 -10.58
C THR A 42 -0.79 37.89 -10.33
N ASP A 43 -1.04 38.54 -9.21
CA ASP A 43 -2.33 39.09 -8.80
C ASP A 43 -2.29 40.62 -8.78
N GLU A 44 -3.14 41.34 -8.02
CA GLU A 44 -3.00 42.78 -7.78
C GLU A 44 -1.62 43.10 -7.20
N LYS A 45 -1.14 42.21 -6.31
CA LYS A 45 0.22 42.15 -5.80
C LYS A 45 0.95 40.93 -6.36
N THR A 46 2.20 41.13 -6.74
CA THR A 46 3.02 40.07 -7.29
C THR A 46 3.83 39.39 -6.17
N VAL A 47 3.74 38.09 -6.06
CA VAL A 47 4.38 37.28 -5.00
C VAL A 47 5.29 36.23 -5.62
N LEU A 48 6.53 36.19 -5.16
CA LEU A 48 7.49 35.14 -5.49
C LEU A 48 7.62 34.19 -4.29
N PHE A 49 7.56 32.89 -4.55
CA PHE A 49 7.76 31.86 -3.54
C PHE A 49 9.13 31.22 -3.71
N ASP A 50 9.98 31.40 -2.70
CA ASP A 50 11.35 30.93 -2.62
C ASP A 50 12.24 31.31 -3.80
N THR A 51 13.49 30.96 -3.75
CA THR A 51 14.46 31.17 -4.82
C THR A 51 15.10 29.83 -5.20
N VAL A 52 16.30 29.85 -5.78
CA VAL A 52 16.98 28.65 -6.26
C VAL A 52 18.46 28.66 -5.88
N ASP A 53 19.14 27.53 -6.08
CA ASP A 53 20.58 27.39 -5.97
C ASP A 53 21.35 28.33 -6.89
N SER A 54 22.51 28.76 -6.46
CA SER A 54 23.40 29.65 -7.21
C SER A 54 23.86 29.07 -8.55
N ALA A 55 23.95 27.73 -8.68
CA ALA A 55 24.37 27.07 -9.91
C ALA A 55 23.42 27.30 -11.08
N VAL A 56 22.16 27.57 -10.82
CA VAL A 56 21.12 27.82 -11.84
C VAL A 56 20.61 29.25 -11.88
N SER A 57 21.25 30.17 -11.14
CA SER A 57 20.84 31.57 -10.95
C SER A 57 20.60 32.31 -12.27
N GLY A 58 21.46 32.12 -13.28
CA GLY A 58 21.34 32.83 -14.56
C GLY A 58 20.02 32.54 -15.27
N LEU A 59 19.65 31.26 -15.40
CA LEU A 59 18.38 30.85 -16.01
C LEU A 59 17.19 31.31 -15.17
N TYR A 60 17.28 31.17 -13.86
CA TYR A 60 16.24 31.58 -12.92
C TYR A 60 15.89 33.08 -13.06
N PHE A 61 16.90 33.96 -13.10
CA PHE A 61 16.63 35.38 -13.27
C PHE A 61 16.09 35.73 -14.65
N GLU A 62 16.53 35.05 -15.73
CA GLU A 62 15.92 35.21 -17.06
C GLU A 62 14.44 34.80 -17.05
N ASN A 63 14.09 33.70 -16.36
CA ASN A 63 12.71 33.25 -16.18
C ASN A 63 11.87 34.29 -15.42
N LEU A 64 12.37 34.77 -14.28
CA LEU A 64 11.69 35.76 -13.45
C LEU A 64 11.48 37.08 -14.20
N GLU A 65 12.53 37.62 -14.83
CA GLU A 65 12.43 38.89 -15.59
C GLU A 65 11.41 38.78 -16.75
N HIS A 66 11.37 37.62 -17.41
CA HIS A 66 10.40 37.39 -18.49
C HIS A 66 8.95 37.39 -17.98
N GLU A 67 8.65 36.64 -16.92
CA GLU A 67 7.27 36.53 -16.41
C GLU A 67 6.83 37.75 -15.61
N LEU A 68 7.74 38.44 -14.94
CA LEU A 68 7.45 39.67 -14.20
C LEU A 68 7.16 40.82 -15.16
N GLY A 69 7.88 40.92 -16.29
CA GLY A 69 7.72 42.00 -17.29
C GLY A 69 7.90 43.36 -16.63
N GLU A 70 6.88 44.25 -16.79
CA GLU A 70 6.87 45.61 -16.20
C GLU A 70 6.25 45.67 -14.79
N ARG A 71 5.85 44.52 -14.20
CA ARG A 71 5.27 44.46 -12.87
C ARG A 71 6.34 44.69 -11.80
N ASN A 72 5.92 45.27 -10.67
CA ASN A 72 6.75 45.26 -9.47
C ASN A 72 6.70 43.90 -8.79
N LEU A 73 7.79 43.50 -8.17
CA LEU A 73 7.81 42.41 -7.22
C LEU A 73 7.43 42.99 -5.84
N ASP A 74 6.24 42.67 -5.34
CA ASP A 74 5.74 43.20 -4.07
C ASP A 74 6.21 42.39 -2.87
N TYR A 75 6.16 41.06 -2.99
CA TYR A 75 6.49 40.14 -1.90
C TYR A 75 7.40 39.00 -2.36
N ILE A 76 8.30 38.62 -1.47
CA ILE A 76 9.11 37.40 -1.58
C ILE A 76 8.80 36.54 -0.36
N VAL A 77 8.06 35.46 -0.54
CA VAL A 77 7.77 34.49 0.51
C VAL A 77 8.95 33.52 0.59
N VAL A 78 9.63 33.50 1.74
CA VAL A 78 10.73 32.58 2.01
C VAL A 78 10.23 31.51 2.98
N GLN A 79 9.95 30.35 2.45
CA GLN A 79 9.42 29.22 3.21
C GLN A 79 10.55 28.40 3.85
N HIS A 80 11.73 28.36 3.16
CA HIS A 80 12.88 27.57 3.57
C HIS A 80 14.19 28.33 3.30
N MET A 81 15.16 28.17 4.20
CA MET A 81 16.42 28.92 4.17
C MET A 81 17.63 28.09 3.75
N GLU A 82 17.44 26.84 3.38
CA GLU A 82 18.52 26.05 2.80
C GLU A 82 19.07 26.73 1.54
N PRO A 83 20.40 26.74 1.33
CA PRO A 83 21.02 27.51 0.24
C PRO A 83 20.50 27.19 -1.16
N ASP A 84 20.05 25.99 -1.40
CA ASP A 84 19.47 25.60 -2.70
C ASP A 84 18.08 26.24 -2.99
N HIS A 85 17.47 26.87 -1.98
CA HIS A 85 16.25 27.69 -2.09
C HIS A 85 16.46 29.15 -1.70
N SER A 86 17.65 29.51 -1.19
CA SER A 86 17.90 30.84 -0.67
C SER A 86 19.19 31.51 -1.19
N ALA A 87 20.09 30.77 -1.88
CA ALA A 87 21.38 31.32 -2.30
C ALA A 87 21.25 32.54 -3.23
N THR A 88 20.21 32.61 -4.04
CA THR A 88 19.97 33.72 -4.97
C THR A 88 19.17 34.87 -4.35
N LEU A 89 18.69 34.74 -3.10
CA LEU A 89 17.89 35.75 -2.40
C LEU A 89 18.64 37.09 -2.26
N GLY A 90 19.92 37.07 -1.94
CA GLY A 90 20.72 38.29 -1.83
C GLY A 90 20.83 39.09 -3.14
N GLU A 91 20.94 38.40 -4.27
CA GLU A 91 20.92 39.02 -5.61
C GLU A 91 19.52 39.53 -5.95
N LEU A 92 18.47 38.75 -5.63
CA LEU A 92 17.08 39.12 -5.85
C LEU A 92 16.74 40.43 -5.13
N LEU A 93 17.13 40.57 -3.87
CA LEU A 93 16.90 41.78 -3.08
C LEU A 93 17.65 43.01 -3.60
N ARG A 94 18.81 42.82 -4.24
CA ARG A 94 19.52 43.94 -4.92
C ARG A 94 18.79 44.40 -6.19
N ARG A 95 18.17 43.47 -6.91
CA ARG A 95 17.39 43.79 -8.13
C ARG A 95 16.03 44.39 -7.81
N TYR A 96 15.40 43.94 -6.71
CA TYR A 96 14.05 44.34 -6.29
C TYR A 96 14.07 44.89 -4.83
N PRO A 97 14.74 46.00 -4.55
CA PRO A 97 14.98 46.48 -3.17
C PRO A 97 13.68 46.92 -2.46
N ASN A 98 12.60 47.15 -3.17
CA ASN A 98 11.31 47.54 -2.61
C ASN A 98 10.43 46.33 -2.22
N ALA A 99 10.81 45.10 -2.59
CA ALA A 99 10.08 43.90 -2.23
C ALA A 99 10.09 43.66 -0.71
N THR A 100 8.98 43.21 -0.16
CA THR A 100 8.87 42.82 1.24
C THR A 100 9.13 41.31 1.37
N VAL A 101 10.10 40.94 2.22
CA VAL A 101 10.38 39.53 2.54
C VAL A 101 9.39 39.06 3.58
N VAL A 102 8.57 38.07 3.22
CA VAL A 102 7.59 37.42 4.10
C VAL A 102 8.17 36.10 4.56
N CYS A 103 8.47 35.97 5.85
CA CYS A 103 9.16 34.79 6.38
C CYS A 103 8.90 34.61 7.88
N SER A 104 9.26 33.42 8.41
CA SER A 104 9.25 33.22 9.86
C SER A 104 10.28 34.10 10.57
N PRO A 105 10.12 34.39 11.86
CA PRO A 105 11.12 35.15 12.62
C PRO A 105 12.52 34.53 12.59
N LEU A 106 12.59 33.18 12.60
CA LEU A 106 13.85 32.45 12.56
C LEU A 106 14.49 32.54 11.17
N ALA A 107 13.70 32.43 10.09
CA ALA A 107 14.20 32.63 8.72
C ALA A 107 14.78 34.05 8.54
N ALA A 108 14.17 35.09 9.13
CA ALA A 108 14.73 36.45 9.10
C ALA A 108 16.09 36.56 9.80
N GLU A 109 16.29 35.80 10.89
CA GLU A 109 17.59 35.70 11.56
C GLU A 109 18.62 34.98 10.68
N MET A 110 18.21 33.85 10.04
CA MET A 110 19.06 33.10 9.10
C MET A 110 19.46 33.96 7.89
N ILE A 111 18.53 34.76 7.33
CA ILE A 111 18.83 35.72 6.26
C ILE A 111 19.94 36.67 6.69
N SER A 112 19.89 37.21 7.93
CA SER A 112 20.96 38.05 8.47
C SER A 112 22.28 37.29 8.60
N ASN A 113 22.25 36.02 9.00
CA ASN A 113 23.46 35.20 9.12
C ASN A 113 24.10 34.90 7.75
N TYR A 114 23.31 34.68 6.71
CA TYR A 114 23.80 34.39 5.35
C TYR A 114 24.28 35.66 4.62
N PHE A 115 23.55 36.79 4.76
CA PHE A 115 23.75 37.96 3.90
C PHE A 115 24.31 39.19 4.64
N GLY A 116 24.47 39.13 5.96
CA GLY A 116 25.05 40.19 6.74
C GLY A 116 24.07 41.32 7.07
N ASP A 117 24.37 42.55 6.69
CA ASP A 117 23.53 43.72 7.00
C ASP A 117 22.19 43.65 6.22
N VAL A 118 21.12 43.46 6.96
CA VAL A 118 19.75 43.38 6.48
C VAL A 118 18.90 44.61 6.82
N SER A 119 19.53 45.71 7.27
CA SER A 119 18.85 46.93 7.71
C SER A 119 18.01 47.58 6.62
N ALA A 120 18.35 47.36 5.36
CA ALA A 120 17.62 47.87 4.19
C ALA A 120 16.47 46.93 3.72
N ILE A 121 16.33 45.73 4.30
CA ILE A 121 15.32 44.76 3.89
C ILE A 121 14.00 45.03 4.63
N ASN A 122 12.91 45.12 3.88
CA ASN A 122 11.57 45.16 4.45
C ASN A 122 11.13 43.77 4.85
N PHE A 123 10.98 43.48 6.14
CA PHE A 123 10.51 42.18 6.64
C PHE A 123 9.05 42.24 7.09
N MET A 124 8.26 41.27 6.62
CA MET A 124 6.99 40.88 7.22
C MET A 124 7.20 39.54 7.92
N LYS A 125 7.46 39.59 9.25
CA LYS A 125 7.66 38.38 10.05
C LYS A 125 6.31 37.79 10.41
N ILE A 126 6.05 36.56 9.94
CA ILE A 126 4.77 35.86 10.10
C ILE A 126 4.89 34.70 11.09
N LYS A 127 3.76 34.28 11.61
CA LYS A 127 3.57 33.13 12.49
C LYS A 127 2.40 32.27 12.02
N GLU A 128 2.20 31.15 12.70
CA GLU A 128 1.09 30.24 12.44
C GLU A 128 -0.26 30.96 12.33
N GLY A 129 -0.93 30.78 11.20
CA GLY A 129 -2.26 31.31 10.93
C GLY A 129 -2.32 32.75 10.46
N ASP A 130 -1.17 33.45 10.34
CA ASP A 130 -1.14 34.76 9.70
C ASP A 130 -1.50 34.66 8.21
N LYS A 131 -2.00 35.75 7.65
CA LYS A 131 -2.50 35.82 6.27
C LYS A 131 -1.92 37.00 5.51
N LEU A 132 -1.78 36.83 4.20
CA LEU A 132 -1.40 37.88 3.27
C LEU A 132 -2.43 37.95 2.14
N ASN A 133 -3.11 39.09 2.02
CA ASN A 133 -4.00 39.35 0.89
C ASN A 133 -3.20 39.98 -0.26
N THR A 134 -3.36 39.41 -1.45
CA THR A 134 -2.65 39.86 -2.68
C THR A 134 -3.58 40.43 -3.72
N GLY A 135 -4.90 40.47 -3.46
CA GLY A 135 -5.99 40.86 -4.36
C GLY A 135 -7.07 39.78 -4.43
N ARG A 136 -7.04 38.95 -5.43
CA ARG A 136 -7.90 37.76 -5.56
C ARG A 136 -7.53 36.67 -4.54
N HIS A 137 -6.25 36.51 -4.21
CA HIS A 137 -5.72 35.45 -3.36
C HIS A 137 -5.52 35.91 -1.90
N GLU A 138 -5.73 34.98 -0.96
CA GLU A 138 -5.42 35.14 0.45
C GLU A 138 -4.50 34.01 0.89
N LEU A 139 -3.22 34.30 1.02
CA LEU A 139 -2.20 33.33 1.39
C LEU A 139 -2.22 33.09 2.90
N ASN A 140 -2.38 31.85 3.33
CA ASN A 140 -2.38 31.43 4.73
C ASN A 140 -1.07 30.71 5.07
N PHE A 141 -0.38 31.16 6.14
CA PHE A 141 0.91 30.61 6.53
C PHE A 141 0.76 29.56 7.63
N ILE A 142 1.39 28.40 7.44
CA ILE A 142 1.35 27.24 8.32
C ILE A 142 2.78 26.87 8.68
N CYS A 143 3.12 26.83 9.97
CA CYS A 143 4.44 26.38 10.41
C CYS A 143 4.62 24.88 10.21
N ALA A 144 5.71 24.50 9.53
CA ALA A 144 6.11 23.13 9.25
C ALA A 144 7.50 22.83 9.86
N ARG A 145 7.72 23.26 11.11
CA ARG A 145 9.02 23.17 11.80
C ARG A 145 9.60 21.77 11.75
N MET A 146 10.89 21.66 11.42
CA MET A 146 11.63 20.41 11.26
C MET A 146 11.10 19.51 10.11
N VAL A 147 10.44 20.12 9.11
CA VAL A 147 10.17 19.46 7.84
C VAL A 147 10.92 20.24 6.72
N HIS A 148 12.29 20.23 6.59
CA HIS A 148 13.12 19.47 7.56
C HIS A 148 13.97 20.40 8.48
N TRP A 149 13.93 21.73 8.33
CA TRP A 149 14.61 22.71 9.18
C TRP A 149 13.63 23.42 10.15
N PRO A 150 14.15 24.08 11.22
CA PRO A 150 13.29 24.64 12.29
C PRO A 150 12.47 25.85 11.87
N GLU A 151 12.89 26.60 10.86
CA GLU A 151 12.24 27.82 10.36
C GLU A 151 11.16 27.56 9.32
N VAL A 152 11.07 26.34 8.79
CA VAL A 152 10.21 25.97 7.64
C VAL A 152 8.75 26.30 7.91
N MET A 153 8.15 26.92 6.93
CA MET A 153 6.71 27.11 6.81
C MET A 153 6.23 26.65 5.43
N VAL A 154 4.94 26.36 5.33
CA VAL A 154 4.24 26.12 4.07
C VAL A 154 3.15 27.17 3.89
N THR A 155 2.79 27.46 2.66
CA THR A 155 1.78 28.47 2.35
C THR A 155 0.58 27.80 1.65
N TYR A 156 -0.62 28.04 2.17
CA TYR A 156 -1.84 27.55 1.57
C TYR A 156 -2.67 28.71 1.00
N ASP A 157 -3.00 28.60 -0.28
CA ASP A 157 -3.96 29.47 -0.96
C ASP A 157 -5.32 28.78 -1.06
N PRO A 158 -6.33 29.21 -0.28
CA PRO A 158 -7.67 28.64 -0.34
C PRO A 158 -8.45 29.04 -1.60
N THR A 159 -8.01 30.06 -2.35
CA THR A 159 -8.68 30.56 -3.54
C THR A 159 -8.64 29.53 -4.67
N ASP A 160 -7.45 29.02 -4.96
CA ASP A 160 -7.22 28.00 -5.98
C ASP A 160 -6.83 26.64 -5.36
N LYS A 161 -6.90 26.53 -4.01
CA LYS A 161 -6.61 25.32 -3.22
C LYS A 161 -5.17 24.81 -3.46
N ILE A 162 -4.22 25.73 -3.47
CA ILE A 162 -2.81 25.44 -3.73
C ILE A 162 -2.02 25.39 -2.43
N LEU A 163 -1.25 24.32 -2.24
CA LEU A 163 -0.28 24.20 -1.17
C LEU A 163 1.13 24.36 -1.73
N PHE A 164 1.82 25.43 -1.36
CA PHE A 164 3.28 25.57 -1.52
C PHE A 164 3.93 24.89 -0.33
N SER A 165 4.54 23.73 -0.56
CA SER A 165 4.83 22.76 0.49
C SER A 165 6.27 22.78 0.99
N ALA A 166 7.08 23.77 0.60
CA ALA A 166 8.53 23.74 0.79
C ALA A 166 9.10 22.40 0.28
N ASP A 167 10.00 21.76 1.03
CA ASP A 167 10.60 20.48 0.63
C ASP A 167 9.67 19.26 0.80
N ALA A 168 8.58 19.42 1.53
CA ALA A 168 7.62 18.34 1.63
C ALA A 168 7.08 17.95 0.24
N PHE A 169 6.99 16.65 -0.02
CA PHE A 169 6.54 16.06 -1.28
C PHE A 169 7.48 16.24 -2.47
N GLY A 170 8.74 16.63 -2.21
CA GLY A 170 9.80 16.72 -3.20
C GLY A 170 10.29 15.37 -3.70
N THR A 171 11.06 15.41 -4.78
CA THR A 171 11.77 14.24 -5.35
C THR A 171 13.08 14.66 -5.97
N PHE A 172 14.10 13.79 -5.90
CA PHE A 172 15.30 13.93 -6.72
C PHE A 172 14.99 13.77 -8.21
N GLY A 173 15.84 14.33 -9.04
CA GLY A 173 15.76 14.28 -10.48
C GLY A 173 15.42 15.62 -11.12
N ALA A 174 16.15 15.96 -12.17
CA ALA A 174 15.83 17.08 -13.05
C ALA A 174 14.57 16.75 -13.87
N LEU A 175 13.73 17.75 -14.10
CA LEU A 175 12.51 17.61 -14.89
C LEU A 175 12.84 17.60 -16.39
N ASP A 176 12.25 16.66 -17.13
CA ASP A 176 12.47 16.50 -18.58
C ASP A 176 11.39 17.25 -19.41
N GLY A 177 11.06 18.49 -18.98
CA GLY A 177 10.05 19.32 -19.62
C GLY A 177 8.64 19.14 -19.06
N ALA A 178 8.33 18.00 -18.48
CA ALA A 178 7.12 17.78 -17.67
C ALA A 178 7.32 18.43 -16.30
N ILE A 179 6.39 19.28 -15.86
CA ILE A 179 6.39 19.84 -14.50
C ILE A 179 5.32 19.19 -13.60
N PHE A 180 4.33 18.52 -14.19
CA PHE A 180 3.26 17.87 -13.44
C PHE A 180 3.50 16.37 -13.32
N ALA A 181 3.22 15.81 -12.15
CA ALA A 181 3.40 14.38 -11.89
C ALA A 181 2.53 13.47 -12.79
N ASP A 182 1.41 13.99 -13.30
CA ASP A 182 0.52 13.27 -14.21
C ASP A 182 0.94 13.33 -15.70
N GLU A 183 2.01 14.07 -16.02
CA GLU A 183 2.62 14.08 -17.35
C GLU A 183 3.63 12.94 -17.54
N VAL A 184 3.93 12.17 -16.48
CA VAL A 184 4.91 11.07 -16.46
C VAL A 184 4.33 9.81 -15.80
N ASP A 185 4.98 8.68 -16.00
CA ASP A 185 4.73 7.47 -15.18
C ASP A 185 5.53 7.58 -13.87
N PHE A 186 4.96 8.34 -12.92
CA PHE A 186 5.66 8.69 -11.69
C PHE A 186 6.02 7.45 -10.86
N GLU A 187 5.14 6.46 -10.76
CA GLU A 187 5.39 5.26 -9.96
C GLU A 187 6.58 4.45 -10.51
N ARG A 188 6.63 4.27 -11.83
CA ARG A 188 7.73 3.53 -12.47
C ARG A 188 9.05 4.31 -12.47
N ASP A 189 9.01 5.61 -12.78
CA ASP A 189 10.21 6.35 -13.15
C ASP A 189 10.77 7.23 -12.01
N TYR A 190 9.94 7.60 -11.03
CA TYR A 190 10.31 8.57 -10.00
C TYR A 190 10.01 8.15 -8.56
N MET A 191 9.21 7.11 -8.29
CA MET A 191 8.87 6.70 -6.93
C MET A 191 10.10 6.31 -6.10
N ASP A 192 11.08 5.65 -6.70
CA ASP A 192 12.32 5.31 -6.01
C ASP A 192 13.16 6.55 -5.69
N GLU A 193 13.17 7.57 -6.56
CA GLU A 193 13.82 8.86 -6.33
C GLU A 193 13.09 9.68 -5.26
N ALA A 194 11.76 9.66 -5.24
CA ALA A 194 10.95 10.32 -4.23
C ALA A 194 11.12 9.68 -2.85
N ARG A 195 11.18 8.33 -2.78
CA ARG A 195 11.51 7.62 -1.54
C ARG A 195 12.90 7.99 -1.06
N ARG A 196 13.88 8.00 -1.95
CA ARG A 196 15.27 8.34 -1.62
C ARG A 196 15.40 9.80 -1.16
N TYR A 197 14.67 10.71 -1.78
CA TYR A 197 14.56 12.11 -1.33
C TYR A 197 13.96 12.17 0.08
N TYR A 198 12.74 11.65 0.26
CA TYR A 198 12.07 11.68 1.57
C TYR A 198 12.94 11.11 2.69
N THR A 199 13.46 9.90 2.48
CA THR A 199 14.14 9.15 3.55
C THR A 199 15.43 9.80 4.00
N ASN A 200 16.14 10.46 3.09
CA ASN A 200 17.42 11.09 3.38
C ASN A 200 17.29 12.56 3.83
N ILE A 201 16.30 13.29 3.33
CA ILE A 201 16.11 14.71 3.64
C ILE A 201 15.15 14.88 4.84
N VAL A 202 14.03 14.19 4.85
CA VAL A 202 12.94 14.38 5.82
C VAL A 202 12.80 13.22 6.79
N GLY A 203 13.32 12.04 6.47
CA GLY A 203 13.05 10.75 7.12
C GLY A 203 13.25 10.70 8.64
N LYS A 204 14.22 11.46 9.17
CA LYS A 204 14.46 11.60 10.61
C LYS A 204 13.25 12.18 11.37
N TYR A 205 12.44 12.99 10.72
CA TYR A 205 11.41 13.84 11.33
C TYR A 205 9.98 13.33 11.13
N GLY A 206 9.78 12.03 11.12
CA GLY A 206 8.47 11.40 10.86
C GLY A 206 7.33 11.98 11.71
N ASN A 207 7.53 12.24 13.01
CA ASN A 207 6.51 12.82 13.88
C ASN A 207 6.10 14.24 13.44
N GLN A 208 7.06 15.06 12.98
CA GLN A 208 6.81 16.41 12.49
C GLN A 208 6.07 16.38 11.16
N VAL A 209 6.42 15.44 10.28
CA VAL A 209 5.68 15.17 9.05
C VAL A 209 4.23 14.78 9.36
N GLN A 210 4.00 13.87 10.30
CA GLN A 210 2.65 13.50 10.74
C GLN A 210 1.84 14.71 11.26
N ALA A 211 2.49 15.62 12.00
CA ALA A 211 1.85 16.85 12.46
C ALA A 211 1.46 17.78 11.28
N LEU A 212 2.34 17.90 10.26
CA LEU A 212 2.05 18.66 9.04
C LEU A 212 0.91 18.02 8.25
N LEU A 213 0.94 16.70 8.04
CA LEU A 213 -0.11 15.96 7.33
C LEU A 213 -1.47 16.13 7.99
N LYS A 214 -1.52 16.13 9.33
CA LYS A 214 -2.76 16.41 10.07
C LYS A 214 -3.30 17.81 9.82
N LYS A 215 -2.44 18.82 9.71
CA LYS A 215 -2.85 20.19 9.35
C LYS A 215 -3.33 20.26 7.90
N ALA A 216 -2.61 19.61 6.98
CA ALA A 216 -2.98 19.57 5.56
C ALA A 216 -4.32 18.86 5.33
N ALA A 217 -4.64 17.82 6.09
CA ALA A 217 -5.93 17.12 6.02
C ALA A 217 -7.13 17.97 6.44
N ALA A 218 -6.92 19.13 7.08
CA ALA A 218 -7.99 20.04 7.48
C ALA A 218 -8.37 21.05 6.38
N VAL A 219 -7.66 21.05 5.25
CA VAL A 219 -7.89 21.97 4.10
C VAL A 219 -8.07 21.17 2.80
N ASP A 220 -8.78 21.77 1.86
CA ASP A 220 -9.03 21.16 0.55
C ASP A 220 -7.89 21.55 -0.43
N ILE A 221 -7.01 20.59 -0.75
CA ILE A 221 -5.84 20.80 -1.59
C ILE A 221 -6.09 20.20 -2.97
N ALA A 222 -6.04 21.03 -4.01
CA ALA A 222 -6.14 20.63 -5.40
C ALA A 222 -4.77 20.54 -6.10
N ILE A 223 -3.83 21.41 -5.69
CA ILE A 223 -2.49 21.49 -6.28
C ILE A 223 -1.45 21.54 -5.15
N VAL A 224 -0.35 20.80 -5.30
CA VAL A 224 0.81 20.89 -4.41
C VAL A 224 2.03 21.32 -5.21
N CYS A 225 2.71 22.35 -4.72
CA CYS A 225 3.87 23.00 -5.34
C CYS A 225 5.11 22.81 -4.42
N PRO A 226 5.88 21.72 -4.55
CA PRO A 226 7.10 21.49 -3.78
C PRO A 226 8.30 22.24 -4.34
N LEU A 227 9.36 22.40 -3.55
CA LEU A 227 10.59 23.06 -3.99
C LEU A 227 11.51 22.17 -4.83
N HIS A 228 11.25 20.87 -4.86
CA HIS A 228 11.91 19.90 -5.75
C HIS A 228 10.91 18.99 -6.46
N GLY A 229 11.22 18.57 -7.68
CA GLY A 229 10.44 17.60 -8.43
C GLY A 229 9.13 18.18 -8.99
N PHE A 230 8.09 17.38 -9.01
CA PHE A 230 6.87 17.64 -9.74
C PHE A 230 5.82 18.38 -8.94
N VAL A 231 5.06 19.23 -9.62
CA VAL A 231 3.78 19.80 -9.14
C VAL A 231 2.70 18.72 -9.22
N TRP A 232 1.92 18.57 -8.15
CA TRP A 232 0.81 17.61 -8.08
C TRP A 232 -0.52 18.30 -8.30
N ARG A 233 -1.35 17.79 -9.20
CA ARG A 233 -2.72 18.24 -9.48
C ARG A 233 -3.72 17.08 -9.59
N THR A 234 -3.22 15.86 -9.74
CA THR A 234 -3.99 14.61 -9.74
C THR A 234 -3.17 13.53 -9.05
N LYS A 235 -3.80 12.41 -8.61
CA LYS A 235 -3.14 11.24 -8.00
C LYS A 235 -2.27 11.54 -6.78
N PHE A 236 -2.40 12.70 -6.17
CA PHE A 236 -1.62 13.08 -5.00
C PHE A 236 -1.89 12.14 -3.81
N ASN A 237 -3.12 11.64 -3.66
CA ASN A 237 -3.48 10.72 -2.58
C ASN A 237 -2.66 9.42 -2.62
N GLU A 238 -2.34 8.88 -3.80
CA GLU A 238 -1.49 7.69 -3.95
C GLU A 238 -0.07 7.95 -3.43
N PHE A 239 0.47 9.14 -3.65
CA PHE A 239 1.75 9.57 -3.13
C PHE A 239 1.69 9.87 -1.62
N LEU A 240 0.60 10.46 -1.15
CA LEU A 240 0.35 10.73 0.26
C LEU A 240 0.32 9.44 1.09
N ASP A 241 -0.23 8.34 0.55
CA ASP A 241 -0.21 7.02 1.19
C ASP A 241 1.23 6.55 1.44
N LYS A 242 2.17 6.81 0.50
CA LYS A 242 3.59 6.52 0.72
C LYS A 242 4.19 7.39 1.81
N TYR A 243 3.90 8.69 1.83
CA TYR A 243 4.32 9.61 2.89
C TYR A 243 3.84 9.16 4.27
N MET A 244 2.59 8.66 4.36
CA MET A 244 2.05 8.09 5.60
C MET A 244 2.85 6.89 6.08
N LEU A 245 3.19 5.94 5.19
CA LEU A 245 4.05 4.80 5.53
C LEU A 245 5.44 5.24 5.98
N TRP A 246 6.08 6.12 5.23
CA TRP A 246 7.44 6.56 5.53
C TRP A 246 7.51 7.33 6.86
N SER A 247 6.58 8.25 7.11
CA SER A 247 6.55 9.09 8.31
C SER A 247 6.14 8.35 9.59
N THR A 248 5.50 7.19 9.45
CA THR A 248 5.23 6.26 10.57
C THR A 248 6.25 5.13 10.67
N TYR A 249 7.31 5.15 9.83
CA TYR A 249 8.31 4.10 9.73
C TYR A 249 7.71 2.70 9.45
N THR A 250 6.55 2.66 8.81
CA THR A 250 5.91 1.43 8.37
C THR A 250 6.56 0.98 7.06
N PRO A 251 7.05 -0.26 6.95
CA PRO A 251 7.64 -0.74 5.69
C PRO A 251 6.59 -0.80 4.58
N GLU A 252 7.00 -0.45 3.35
CA GLU A 252 6.08 -0.48 2.20
C GLU A 252 5.71 -1.89 1.79
N GLU A 253 6.63 -2.84 1.98
CA GLU A 253 6.41 -4.22 1.58
C GLU A 253 7.19 -5.22 2.47
N LYS A 254 6.63 -6.42 2.60
CA LYS A 254 7.34 -7.55 3.19
C LYS A 254 8.43 -8.02 2.23
N GLY A 255 9.67 -7.94 2.66
CA GLY A 255 10.84 -8.31 1.87
C GLY A 255 12.14 -8.00 2.61
N VAL A 256 13.26 -8.31 1.99
CA VAL A 256 14.61 -8.19 2.58
C VAL A 256 15.42 -7.16 1.82
N MET A 257 15.99 -6.21 2.53
CA MET A 257 17.18 -5.48 2.13
C MET A 257 18.39 -6.23 2.68
N LEU A 258 19.26 -6.73 1.80
CA LEU A 258 20.51 -7.41 2.15
C LEU A 258 21.70 -6.54 1.74
N ALA A 259 22.36 -5.91 2.71
CA ALA A 259 23.57 -5.15 2.48
C ALA A 259 24.79 -5.97 2.89
N TYR A 260 25.80 -6.06 2.01
CA TYR A 260 27.01 -6.78 2.33
C TYR A 260 28.28 -5.97 2.05
N SER A 261 29.34 -6.29 2.79
CA SER A 261 30.71 -5.88 2.49
C SER A 261 31.62 -7.09 2.32
N SER A 262 32.44 -7.07 1.30
CA SER A 262 33.36 -8.17 1.02
C SER A 262 34.69 -7.63 0.51
N VAL A 263 35.82 -8.17 1.00
CA VAL A 263 37.15 -7.76 0.57
C VAL A 263 37.62 -8.60 -0.62
N TYR A 264 37.46 -9.92 -0.55
CA TYR A 264 37.94 -10.88 -1.56
C TYR A 264 36.83 -11.80 -2.11
N GLY A 265 35.56 -11.41 -1.98
CA GLY A 265 34.45 -12.11 -2.58
C GLY A 265 33.78 -13.18 -1.70
N ASN A 266 34.37 -13.62 -0.58
CA ASN A 266 33.81 -14.72 0.20
C ASN A 266 32.52 -14.35 0.95
N THR A 267 32.44 -13.13 1.50
CA THR A 267 31.19 -12.62 2.13
C THR A 267 30.15 -12.30 1.05
N ALA A 268 30.55 -11.81 -0.12
CA ALA A 268 29.67 -11.63 -1.27
C ALA A 268 29.03 -12.95 -1.70
N ASN A 269 29.83 -14.02 -1.85
CA ASN A 269 29.31 -15.36 -2.15
C ASN A 269 28.29 -15.85 -1.10
N ALA A 270 28.57 -15.63 0.18
CA ALA A 270 27.62 -15.98 1.25
C ALA A 270 26.31 -15.19 1.15
N ALA A 271 26.39 -13.90 0.83
CA ALA A 271 25.22 -13.05 0.60
C ALA A 271 24.39 -13.52 -0.61
N ASP A 272 25.04 -13.90 -1.70
CA ASP A 272 24.38 -14.44 -2.89
C ASP A 272 23.67 -15.77 -2.61
N ILE A 273 24.31 -16.67 -1.83
CA ILE A 273 23.70 -17.93 -1.38
C ILE A 273 22.45 -17.62 -0.54
N LEU A 274 22.54 -16.71 0.44
CA LEU A 274 21.39 -16.33 1.27
C LEU A 274 20.28 -15.71 0.42
N ALA A 275 20.59 -14.82 -0.51
CA ALA A 275 19.62 -14.21 -1.40
C ALA A 275 18.89 -15.29 -2.24
N SER A 276 19.61 -16.28 -2.74
CA SER A 276 19.03 -17.42 -3.48
C SER A 276 18.11 -18.27 -2.58
N GLU A 277 18.56 -18.62 -1.37
CA GLU A 277 17.76 -19.39 -0.40
C GLU A 277 16.47 -18.65 0.02
N LEU A 278 16.55 -17.33 0.20
CA LEU A 278 15.37 -16.50 0.47
C LEU A 278 14.39 -16.49 -0.72
N ARG A 279 14.91 -16.37 -1.96
CA ARG A 279 14.07 -16.42 -3.17
C ARG A 279 13.38 -17.77 -3.37
N ILE A 280 14.06 -18.88 -3.07
CA ILE A 280 13.47 -20.24 -3.09
C ILE A 280 12.27 -20.33 -2.13
N ARG A 281 12.31 -19.59 -1.01
CA ARG A 281 11.21 -19.49 -0.03
C ARG A 281 10.15 -18.43 -0.37
N GLY A 282 10.22 -17.85 -1.58
CA GLY A 282 9.26 -16.83 -2.04
C GLY A 282 9.50 -15.42 -1.47
N VAL A 283 10.59 -15.19 -0.73
CA VAL A 283 10.90 -13.89 -0.14
C VAL A 283 11.50 -12.95 -1.19
N LYS A 284 10.99 -11.73 -1.29
CA LYS A 284 11.60 -10.66 -2.11
C LYS A 284 12.91 -10.22 -1.46
N VAL A 285 13.98 -10.09 -2.27
CA VAL A 285 15.28 -9.64 -1.80
C VAL A 285 15.85 -8.58 -2.75
N LYS A 286 16.38 -7.52 -2.18
CA LYS A 286 17.24 -6.53 -2.86
C LYS A 286 18.61 -6.57 -2.21
N VAL A 287 19.64 -6.79 -3.01
CA VAL A 287 21.03 -6.94 -2.55
C VAL A 287 21.82 -5.68 -2.86
N PHE A 288 22.65 -5.24 -1.91
CA PHE A 288 23.54 -4.09 -2.01
C PHE A 288 24.97 -4.47 -1.61
N ASP A 289 25.94 -4.17 -2.47
CA ASP A 289 27.35 -4.12 -2.10
C ASP A 289 27.66 -2.71 -1.58
N VAL A 290 27.95 -2.57 -0.28
CA VAL A 290 28.22 -1.26 0.33
C VAL A 290 29.51 -0.60 -0.18
N SER A 291 30.35 -1.33 -0.93
CA SER A 291 31.53 -0.76 -1.58
C SER A 291 31.16 0.05 -2.83
N VAL A 292 29.98 -0.15 -3.39
CA VAL A 292 29.49 0.46 -4.64
C VAL A 292 28.21 1.26 -4.40
N ALA A 293 27.25 0.69 -3.68
CA ALA A 293 26.03 1.39 -3.27
C ALA A 293 26.36 2.50 -2.27
N SER A 294 25.72 3.63 -2.41
CA SER A 294 25.81 4.73 -1.44
C SER A 294 24.90 4.48 -0.23
N ALA A 295 25.19 5.14 0.90
CA ALA A 295 24.41 5.00 2.13
C ALA A 295 22.95 5.40 1.91
N ASP A 296 22.67 6.46 1.15
CA ASP A 296 21.34 6.93 0.82
C ASP A 296 20.46 5.89 0.11
N GLU A 297 21.04 5.06 -0.77
CA GLU A 297 20.33 3.96 -1.42
C GLU A 297 19.94 2.86 -0.40
N ILE A 298 20.82 2.58 0.57
CA ILE A 298 20.60 1.60 1.64
C ILE A 298 19.52 2.10 2.58
N ILE A 299 19.57 3.38 2.96
CA ILE A 299 18.54 4.02 3.80
C ILE A 299 17.18 3.96 3.12
N ALA A 300 17.08 4.34 1.86
CA ALA A 300 15.84 4.28 1.11
C ALA A 300 15.27 2.86 1.03
N ALA A 301 16.12 1.86 0.82
CA ALA A 301 15.72 0.46 0.85
C ALA A 301 15.30 0.00 2.26
N SER A 302 15.91 0.54 3.32
CA SER A 302 15.55 0.25 4.70
C SER A 302 14.15 0.77 5.08
N PHE A 303 13.70 1.87 4.47
CA PHE A 303 12.31 2.32 4.62
C PHE A 303 11.33 1.44 3.84
N ARG A 304 11.76 0.92 2.68
CA ARG A 304 10.92 0.10 1.82
C ARG A 304 10.64 -1.29 2.39
N TYR A 305 11.69 -1.98 2.86
CA TYR A 305 11.60 -3.39 3.24
C TYR A 305 11.43 -3.59 4.74
N SER A 306 10.65 -4.62 5.11
CA SER A 306 10.39 -4.99 6.51
C SER A 306 11.60 -5.64 7.22
N HIS A 307 12.51 -6.26 6.46
CA HIS A 307 13.65 -7.00 7.00
C HIS A 307 14.97 -6.45 6.46
N LEU A 308 15.93 -6.28 7.35
CA LEU A 308 17.26 -5.77 7.06
C LEU A 308 18.29 -6.82 7.43
N ILE A 309 19.09 -7.25 6.47
CA ILE A 309 20.18 -8.21 6.72
C ILE A 309 21.51 -7.55 6.38
N PHE A 310 22.43 -7.58 7.33
CA PHE A 310 23.77 -7.03 7.17
C PHE A 310 24.82 -8.13 7.23
N ALA A 311 25.62 -8.24 6.18
CA ALA A 311 26.69 -9.22 6.05
C ALA A 311 28.05 -8.52 5.94
N ALA A 312 28.91 -8.63 6.94
CA ALA A 312 30.15 -7.89 6.96
C ALA A 312 31.39 -8.72 7.24
N THR A 313 32.48 -8.41 6.53
CA THR A 313 33.81 -8.85 6.89
C THR A 313 34.31 -8.06 8.09
N THR A 314 34.90 -8.77 9.08
CA THR A 314 35.66 -8.14 10.16
C THR A 314 36.91 -7.50 9.57
N TYR A 315 37.08 -6.20 9.77
CA TYR A 315 38.17 -5.40 9.21
C TYR A 315 38.86 -4.60 10.32
N ASN A 316 40.16 -4.76 10.51
CA ASN A 316 40.91 -4.12 11.58
C ASN A 316 40.26 -4.36 12.99
N ALA A 317 39.78 -5.58 13.25
CA ALA A 317 39.04 -5.97 14.43
C ALA A 317 37.68 -5.23 14.63
N GLY A 318 37.25 -4.45 13.66
CA GLY A 318 35.99 -3.69 13.63
C GLY A 318 35.06 -4.14 12.50
N ILE A 319 34.11 -3.28 12.18
CA ILE A 319 33.22 -3.41 11.02
C ILE A 319 33.96 -2.90 9.80
N PHE A 320 33.66 -3.43 8.61
CA PHE A 320 34.15 -2.86 7.34
C PHE A 320 33.65 -1.40 7.21
N VAL A 321 34.58 -0.49 6.87
CA VAL A 321 34.37 0.98 6.96
C VAL A 321 33.07 1.46 6.33
N ARG A 322 32.78 1.05 5.09
CA ARG A 322 31.54 1.45 4.40
C ARG A 322 30.27 0.85 5.03
N MET A 323 30.37 -0.33 5.62
CA MET A 323 29.24 -0.92 6.36
C MET A 323 28.98 -0.14 7.65
N GLU A 324 30.02 0.23 8.38
CA GLU A 324 29.88 1.04 9.59
C GLU A 324 29.27 2.42 9.28
N GLU A 325 29.73 3.08 8.20
CA GLU A 325 29.16 4.33 7.71
C GLU A 325 27.64 4.18 7.46
N ALA A 326 27.22 3.18 6.68
CA ALA A 326 25.82 2.94 6.36
C ALA A 326 24.97 2.64 7.60
N LEU A 327 25.48 1.87 8.57
CA LEU A 327 24.76 1.54 9.80
C LEU A 327 24.58 2.74 10.73
N ARG A 328 25.61 3.60 10.86
CA ARG A 328 25.53 4.81 11.68
C ARG A 328 24.57 5.83 11.06
N ASP A 329 24.64 6.00 9.74
CA ASP A 329 23.73 6.86 9.00
C ASP A 329 22.28 6.39 9.11
N LEU A 330 22.04 5.08 9.02
CA LEU A 330 20.73 4.48 9.24
C LEU A 330 20.18 4.75 10.66
N ALA A 331 21.04 4.69 11.68
CA ALA A 331 20.66 5.03 13.04
C ALA A 331 20.33 6.52 13.19
N GLU A 332 21.07 7.42 12.54
CA GLU A 332 20.80 8.87 12.55
C GLU A 332 19.50 9.25 11.85
N HIS A 333 19.05 8.47 10.86
CA HIS A 333 17.75 8.61 10.20
C HIS A 333 16.58 8.04 11.00
N ASN A 334 16.84 7.55 12.24
CA ASN A 334 15.82 7.13 13.19
C ASN A 334 14.90 6.02 12.66
N ILE A 335 15.43 5.12 11.79
CA ILE A 335 14.65 4.00 11.26
C ILE A 335 14.10 3.15 12.42
N GLN A 336 12.87 2.69 12.31
CA GLN A 336 12.14 1.95 13.36
C GLN A 336 11.38 0.78 12.74
N ASN A 337 10.89 -0.12 13.61
CA ASN A 337 9.97 -1.18 13.21
C ASN A 337 10.53 -2.05 12.08
N ARG A 338 11.72 -2.62 12.30
CA ARG A 338 12.38 -3.53 11.36
C ARG A 338 12.84 -4.81 12.03
N THR A 339 12.78 -5.91 11.30
CA THR A 339 13.40 -7.16 11.70
C THR A 339 14.82 -7.22 11.11
N VAL A 340 15.81 -7.49 11.97
CA VAL A 340 17.23 -7.41 11.60
C VAL A 340 17.92 -8.76 11.80
N ALA A 341 18.80 -9.11 10.88
CA ALA A 341 19.65 -10.29 11.00
C ALA A 341 21.09 -9.98 10.52
N PHE A 342 22.04 -10.83 10.95
CA PHE A 342 23.46 -10.61 10.68
C PHE A 342 24.14 -11.85 10.13
N MET A 343 25.12 -11.59 9.25
CA MET A 343 26.15 -12.54 8.86
C MET A 343 27.52 -11.89 9.09
N GLN A 344 28.45 -12.63 9.67
CA GLN A 344 29.81 -12.14 9.89
C GLN A 344 30.84 -13.04 9.21
N ASN A 345 31.97 -12.45 8.82
CA ASN A 345 33.10 -13.18 8.28
C ASN A 345 34.41 -12.69 8.90
N GLY A 346 35.29 -13.61 9.19
CA GLY A 346 36.64 -13.30 9.66
C GLY A 346 37.49 -14.55 9.72
N SER A 347 38.72 -14.52 9.15
CA SER A 347 39.55 -15.72 9.04
C SER A 347 39.98 -16.29 10.41
N TRP A 348 40.19 -15.45 11.42
CA TRP A 348 40.65 -15.87 12.75
C TRP A 348 39.81 -15.38 13.92
N ALA A 349 39.18 -14.19 13.82
CA ALA A 349 38.40 -13.58 14.91
C ALA A 349 37.24 -12.73 14.34
N PRO A 350 36.14 -13.34 13.86
CA PRO A 350 34.99 -12.60 13.38
C PRO A 350 34.30 -11.89 14.54
N THR A 351 34.13 -10.56 14.43
CA THR A 351 33.54 -9.70 15.44
C THR A 351 32.49 -8.75 14.85
N SER A 352 32.44 -8.63 13.53
CA SER A 352 31.60 -7.65 12.86
C SER A 352 30.10 -7.82 13.18
N GLY A 353 29.60 -9.04 13.33
CA GLY A 353 28.18 -9.28 13.65
C GLY A 353 27.76 -8.67 14.99
N LYS A 354 28.58 -8.88 16.04
CA LYS A 354 28.34 -8.27 17.34
C LYS A 354 28.36 -6.74 17.28
N LEU A 355 29.38 -6.18 16.61
CA LEU A 355 29.56 -4.73 16.52
C LEU A 355 28.44 -4.06 15.68
N MET A 356 27.96 -4.72 14.62
CA MET A 356 26.79 -4.25 13.87
C MET A 356 25.52 -4.24 14.72
N ARG A 357 25.32 -5.28 15.54
CA ARG A 357 24.20 -5.34 16.46
C ARG A 357 24.25 -4.22 17.50
N GLU A 358 25.41 -3.93 18.08
CA GLU A 358 25.60 -2.84 19.06
C GLU A 358 25.20 -1.47 18.52
N ILE A 359 25.32 -1.22 17.21
CA ILE A 359 24.87 0.02 16.57
C ILE A 359 23.34 0.06 16.45
N LEU A 360 22.70 -1.05 16.08
CA LEU A 360 21.28 -1.09 15.75
C LEU A 360 20.37 -1.41 16.94
N GLU A 361 20.89 -2.06 17.99
CA GLU A 361 20.11 -2.50 19.16
C GLU A 361 19.45 -1.33 19.94
N PRO A 362 20.06 -0.13 20.05
CA PRO A 362 19.41 1.02 20.69
C PRO A 362 18.25 1.63 19.88
N MET A 363 18.08 1.26 18.62
CA MET A 363 17.04 1.82 17.76
C MET A 363 15.66 1.29 18.15
N LYS A 364 14.65 2.13 17.96
CA LYS A 364 13.29 1.85 18.43
C LYS A 364 12.61 0.73 17.61
N ASP A 365 11.88 -0.15 18.29
CA ASP A 365 11.04 -1.20 17.70
C ASP A 365 11.81 -2.12 16.71
N MET A 366 13.07 -2.44 17.03
CA MET A 366 13.86 -3.41 16.27
C MET A 366 13.67 -4.81 16.84
N THR A 367 13.40 -5.76 15.96
CA THR A 367 13.36 -7.20 16.27
C THR A 367 14.59 -7.88 15.69
N PHE A 368 15.30 -8.72 16.47
CA PHE A 368 16.50 -9.38 16.00
C PHE A 368 16.28 -10.88 15.82
N ILE A 369 16.69 -11.40 14.66
CA ILE A 369 16.75 -12.83 14.40
C ILE A 369 18.10 -13.34 14.95
N GLU A 370 18.06 -14.28 15.89
CA GLU A 370 19.25 -14.75 16.60
C GLU A 370 20.12 -15.73 15.79
N ASN A 371 19.68 -16.15 14.61
CA ASN A 371 20.41 -17.04 13.72
C ASN A 371 21.59 -16.32 13.04
N LEU A 372 22.68 -16.15 13.78
CA LEU A 372 23.92 -15.57 13.24
C LEU A 372 24.64 -16.58 12.34
N VAL A 373 24.99 -16.17 11.12
CA VAL A 373 25.89 -16.93 10.23
C VAL A 373 27.34 -16.53 10.51
N ASP A 374 28.13 -17.45 11.06
CA ASP A 374 29.54 -17.23 11.40
C ASP A 374 30.46 -17.88 10.36
N ILE A 375 31.06 -17.07 9.49
CA ILE A 375 31.92 -17.53 8.40
C ILE A 375 33.38 -17.40 8.78
N ARG A 376 34.16 -18.45 8.51
CA ARG A 376 35.61 -18.49 8.68
C ARG A 376 36.27 -18.55 7.31
N SER A 377 36.56 -17.39 6.73
CA SER A 377 37.09 -17.17 5.38
C SER A 377 36.06 -17.47 4.29
N SER A 378 35.73 -18.73 4.00
CA SER A 378 34.79 -19.16 2.96
C SER A 378 33.64 -20.01 3.49
N VAL A 379 32.56 -20.14 2.72
CA VAL A 379 31.41 -20.97 3.05
C VAL A 379 31.72 -22.45 2.86
N HIS A 380 31.49 -23.24 3.88
CA HIS A 380 31.57 -24.70 3.87
C HIS A 380 30.23 -25.31 4.35
N GLY A 381 30.16 -26.63 4.52
CA GLY A 381 28.93 -27.35 4.83
C GLY A 381 28.14 -26.79 6.02
N ILE A 382 28.82 -26.50 7.14
CA ILE A 382 28.15 -25.97 8.34
C ILE A 382 27.61 -24.55 8.13
N GLN A 383 28.34 -23.70 7.43
CA GLN A 383 27.88 -22.33 7.12
C GLN A 383 26.72 -22.35 6.12
N LEU A 384 26.70 -23.30 5.19
CA LEU A 384 25.58 -23.49 4.29
C LEU A 384 24.29 -23.83 5.04
N GLU A 385 24.38 -24.72 6.06
CA GLU A 385 23.22 -25.02 6.92
C GLU A 385 22.81 -23.83 7.79
N GLN A 386 23.77 -23.04 8.29
CA GLN A 386 23.45 -21.78 8.99
C GLN A 386 22.73 -20.77 8.07
N ILE A 387 23.16 -20.63 6.83
CA ILE A 387 22.50 -19.74 5.84
C ILE A 387 21.08 -20.21 5.55
N LYS A 388 20.84 -21.51 5.37
CA LYS A 388 19.50 -22.05 5.18
C LYS A 388 18.62 -21.82 6.41
N ALA A 389 19.15 -22.08 7.61
CA ALA A 389 18.44 -21.84 8.87
C ALA A 389 18.09 -20.35 9.06
N LEU A 390 18.99 -19.44 8.68
CA LEU A 390 18.68 -18.00 8.67
C LEU A 390 17.58 -17.68 7.67
N ALA A 391 17.64 -18.23 6.45
CA ALA A 391 16.60 -18.02 5.44
C ALA A 391 15.23 -18.55 5.89
N ASP A 392 15.18 -19.71 6.59
CA ASP A 392 13.97 -20.25 7.19
C ASP A 392 13.41 -19.33 8.27
N ALA A 393 14.27 -18.84 9.19
CA ALA A 393 13.87 -17.93 10.26
C ALA A 393 13.33 -16.59 9.72
N VAL A 394 13.96 -16.03 8.67
CA VAL A 394 13.49 -14.82 8.00
C VAL A 394 12.14 -15.06 7.32
N ALA A 395 11.99 -16.16 6.60
CA ALA A 395 10.72 -16.48 5.94
C ALA A 395 9.59 -16.72 6.95
N GLU A 396 9.88 -17.38 8.08
CA GLU A 396 8.92 -17.61 9.14
C GLU A 396 8.48 -16.29 9.81
N SER A 397 9.43 -15.39 10.12
CA SER A 397 9.12 -14.09 10.74
C SER A 397 8.29 -13.16 9.85
N MET A 398 8.23 -13.42 8.54
CA MET A 398 7.38 -12.67 7.60
C MET A 398 5.94 -13.20 7.52
N LYS A 399 5.71 -14.42 8.02
CA LYS A 399 4.34 -14.92 8.10
C LYS A 399 3.56 -14.00 9.03
N GLU A 400 2.36 -13.65 8.65
CA GLU A 400 1.46 -13.05 9.63
C GLU A 400 1.29 -14.07 10.75
N PRO A 401 1.38 -13.67 12.03
CA PRO A 401 0.90 -14.53 13.07
C PRO A 401 -0.50 -14.95 12.59
N GLU A 402 -0.74 -16.26 12.45
CA GLU A 402 -2.12 -16.72 12.35
C GLU A 402 -2.80 -15.98 13.50
N ALA A 403 -3.70 -15.04 13.16
CA ALA A 403 -4.45 -14.34 14.17
C ALA A 403 -5.03 -15.48 15.00
N GLU A 404 -4.58 -15.63 16.25
CA GLU A 404 -5.28 -16.49 17.20
C GLU A 404 -6.71 -15.96 17.11
N ALA A 405 -7.55 -16.74 16.44
CA ALA A 405 -8.96 -16.41 16.34
C ALA A 405 -9.36 -16.21 17.81
N PRO A 406 -9.94 -15.05 18.18
CA PRO A 406 -10.30 -14.79 19.56
C PRO A 406 -11.00 -16.04 20.04
N ALA A 407 -10.54 -16.61 21.17
CA ALA A 407 -11.00 -17.90 21.66
C ALA A 407 -12.53 -17.87 21.61
N VAL A 408 -13.08 -18.52 20.58
CA VAL A 408 -14.52 -18.48 20.30
C VAL A 408 -15.14 -19.26 21.42
N ASN A 409 -15.83 -18.60 22.33
CA ASN A 409 -16.64 -19.30 23.31
C ASN A 409 -17.87 -19.83 22.57
N GLU A 410 -17.77 -21.03 22.03
CA GLU A 410 -18.84 -21.68 21.26
C GLU A 410 -20.15 -21.75 22.04
N SER A 411 -20.09 -21.77 23.38
CA SER A 411 -21.28 -21.75 24.23
C SER A 411 -22.06 -20.41 24.20
N MET A 412 -21.44 -19.35 23.69
CA MET A 412 -22.09 -18.03 23.51
C MET A 412 -22.64 -17.83 22.10
N ILE A 413 -22.43 -18.77 21.19
CA ILE A 413 -22.92 -18.66 19.82
C ILE A 413 -24.23 -19.42 19.68
N ASP A 414 -25.31 -18.69 19.54
CA ASP A 414 -26.57 -19.25 19.10
C ASP A 414 -26.52 -19.47 17.58
N ASN A 415 -26.30 -20.71 17.17
CA ASN A 415 -26.22 -21.08 15.76
C ASN A 415 -27.49 -20.70 14.96
N THR A 416 -28.64 -20.53 15.63
CA THR A 416 -29.87 -20.09 14.98
C THR A 416 -29.87 -18.61 14.61
N ALA A 417 -28.99 -17.82 15.20
CA ALA A 417 -28.83 -16.41 14.85
C ALA A 417 -28.42 -16.21 13.39
N MET A 418 -27.63 -17.13 12.80
CA MET A 418 -27.23 -17.08 11.39
C MET A 418 -28.41 -17.26 10.44
N PHE A 419 -29.47 -17.93 10.86
CA PHE A 419 -30.70 -18.06 10.07
C PHE A 419 -31.57 -16.79 10.03
N LYS A 420 -31.23 -15.78 10.83
CA LYS A 420 -31.88 -14.45 10.80
C LYS A 420 -31.30 -13.52 9.74
N LEU A 421 -30.15 -13.86 9.16
CA LEU A 421 -29.61 -13.12 8.03
C LEU A 421 -30.53 -13.31 6.80
N SER A 422 -30.77 -12.22 6.08
CA SER A 422 -31.54 -12.27 4.83
C SER A 422 -30.69 -12.85 3.70
N TYR A 423 -30.85 -14.12 3.46
CA TYR A 423 -30.20 -14.81 2.33
C TYR A 423 -31.20 -15.03 1.19
N GLY A 424 -30.79 -14.78 -0.04
CA GLY A 424 -31.40 -15.36 -1.24
C GLY A 424 -31.01 -16.84 -1.39
N LEU A 425 -31.67 -17.55 -2.30
CA LEU A 425 -31.29 -18.90 -2.68
C LEU A 425 -31.05 -18.98 -4.18
N TYR A 426 -29.96 -19.65 -4.54
CA TYR A 426 -29.43 -19.65 -5.88
C TYR A 426 -29.04 -21.07 -6.31
N VAL A 427 -29.20 -21.37 -7.60
CA VAL A 427 -28.47 -22.47 -8.21
C VAL A 427 -27.18 -21.93 -8.80
N LEU A 428 -26.05 -22.33 -8.21
CA LEU A 428 -24.71 -22.06 -8.69
C LEU A 428 -24.32 -23.15 -9.69
N THR A 429 -23.89 -22.77 -10.88
CA THR A 429 -23.48 -23.72 -11.92
C THR A 429 -22.06 -23.44 -12.39
N ALA A 430 -21.35 -24.48 -12.75
CA ALA A 430 -20.03 -24.45 -13.34
C ALA A 430 -19.89 -25.55 -14.42
N ARG A 431 -18.89 -25.38 -15.30
CA ARG A 431 -18.61 -26.32 -16.38
C ARG A 431 -17.11 -26.62 -16.46
N ASP A 432 -16.76 -27.91 -16.57
CA ASP A 432 -15.39 -28.36 -16.81
C ASP A 432 -15.40 -29.32 -18.05
N GLY A 433 -14.79 -28.88 -19.14
CA GLY A 433 -14.89 -29.55 -20.42
C GLY A 433 -16.34 -29.65 -20.88
N ASP A 434 -16.82 -30.88 -21.06
CA ASP A 434 -18.22 -31.16 -21.48
C ASP A 434 -19.17 -31.41 -20.30
N LYS A 435 -18.67 -31.42 -19.07
CA LYS A 435 -19.46 -31.71 -17.88
C LYS A 435 -19.98 -30.42 -17.24
N ASP A 436 -21.31 -30.28 -17.19
CA ASP A 436 -21.98 -29.26 -16.39
C ASP A 436 -22.28 -29.81 -14.99
N ASN A 437 -22.23 -28.95 -13.98
CA ASN A 437 -22.67 -29.25 -12.62
C ASN A 437 -23.28 -28.04 -11.94
N GLY A 438 -24.04 -28.28 -10.88
CA GLY A 438 -24.59 -27.19 -10.05
C GLY A 438 -24.86 -27.62 -8.62
N CYS A 439 -24.95 -26.64 -7.74
CA CYS A 439 -25.36 -26.82 -6.36
C CYS A 439 -26.21 -25.62 -5.85
N ILE A 440 -26.90 -25.81 -4.73
CA ILE A 440 -27.62 -24.73 -4.07
C ILE A 440 -26.63 -23.97 -3.18
N ILE A 441 -26.67 -22.64 -3.26
CA ILE A 441 -25.99 -21.74 -2.33
C ILE A 441 -26.93 -20.62 -1.86
N ASN A 442 -26.58 -20.00 -0.72
CA ASN A 442 -27.27 -18.84 -0.16
C ASN A 442 -26.31 -17.65 0.08
N THR A 443 -25.06 -17.76 -0.35
CA THR A 443 -23.95 -16.88 0.02
C THR A 443 -23.51 -15.93 -1.08
N ALA A 444 -24.36 -15.62 -2.05
CA ALA A 444 -24.06 -14.66 -3.10
C ALA A 444 -24.43 -13.23 -2.67
N VAL A 445 -23.46 -12.31 -2.72
CA VAL A 445 -23.65 -10.90 -2.37
C VAL A 445 -22.89 -10.01 -3.34
N GLN A 446 -23.52 -8.91 -3.77
CA GLN A 446 -22.84 -7.85 -4.55
C GLN A 446 -21.75 -7.21 -3.70
N LEU A 447 -20.55 -7.10 -4.26
CA LEU A 447 -19.38 -6.53 -3.57
C LEU A 447 -19.13 -5.07 -3.94
N THR A 448 -19.15 -4.77 -5.25
CA THR A 448 -18.92 -3.42 -5.78
C THR A 448 -19.87 -3.11 -6.93
N ASP A 449 -20.11 -1.82 -7.19
CA ASP A 449 -20.97 -1.35 -8.26
C ASP A 449 -20.18 -0.94 -9.52
N SER A 450 -18.96 -0.45 -9.35
CA SER A 450 -18.06 -0.10 -10.44
C SER A 450 -16.60 -0.45 -10.06
N PRO A 451 -15.97 -1.46 -10.70
CA PRO A 451 -16.58 -2.45 -11.60
C PRO A 451 -17.65 -3.30 -10.88
N LYS A 452 -18.59 -3.87 -11.64
CA LYS A 452 -19.63 -4.73 -11.05
C LYS A 452 -19.04 -6.07 -10.64
N ARG A 453 -19.04 -6.32 -9.33
CA ARG A 453 -18.49 -7.53 -8.71
C ARG A 453 -19.46 -8.15 -7.72
N LEU A 454 -19.37 -9.46 -7.59
CA LEU A 454 -20.02 -10.18 -6.50
C LEU A 454 -19.04 -11.18 -5.85
N ASN A 455 -19.39 -11.61 -4.65
CA ASN A 455 -18.73 -12.73 -3.99
C ASN A 455 -19.69 -13.89 -3.76
N ILE A 456 -19.13 -15.09 -3.69
CA ILE A 456 -19.81 -16.31 -3.25
C ILE A 456 -18.90 -17.10 -2.32
N ALA A 457 -19.47 -17.72 -1.28
CA ALA A 457 -18.76 -18.69 -0.46
C ALA A 457 -19.33 -20.10 -0.75
N VAL A 458 -18.48 -21.00 -1.19
CA VAL A 458 -18.89 -22.36 -1.62
C VAL A 458 -18.22 -23.40 -0.73
N ASN A 459 -19.02 -24.32 -0.19
CA ASN A 459 -18.51 -25.42 0.62
C ASN A 459 -17.59 -26.31 -0.22
N LYS A 460 -16.39 -26.60 0.28
CA LYS A 460 -15.35 -27.41 -0.39
C LYS A 460 -15.79 -28.87 -0.64
N ALA A 461 -16.79 -29.36 0.09
CA ALA A 461 -17.40 -30.66 -0.18
C ALA A 461 -18.21 -30.68 -1.49
N ASN A 462 -18.63 -29.51 -2.00
CA ASN A 462 -19.36 -29.41 -3.26
C ASN A 462 -18.45 -29.61 -4.48
N TYR A 463 -18.79 -30.51 -5.35
CA TYR A 463 -18.06 -30.71 -6.61
C TYR A 463 -18.04 -29.45 -7.50
N THR A 464 -19.05 -28.59 -7.39
CA THR A 464 -19.11 -27.31 -8.09
C THR A 464 -17.98 -26.36 -7.65
N GLU A 465 -17.56 -26.40 -6.39
CA GLU A 465 -16.41 -25.61 -5.88
C GLU A 465 -15.13 -25.97 -6.64
N GLU A 466 -14.85 -27.28 -6.74
CA GLU A 466 -13.67 -27.79 -7.43
C GLU A 466 -13.64 -27.35 -8.90
N MET A 467 -14.80 -27.43 -9.59
CA MET A 467 -14.93 -26.97 -10.96
C MET A 467 -14.66 -25.49 -11.12
N ILE A 468 -15.22 -24.63 -10.23
CA ILE A 468 -15.01 -23.18 -10.25
C ILE A 468 -13.54 -22.86 -10.01
N ARG A 469 -12.92 -23.50 -9.04
CA ARG A 469 -11.50 -23.31 -8.73
C ARG A 469 -10.58 -23.66 -9.90
N LYS A 470 -10.96 -24.68 -10.69
CA LYS A 470 -10.23 -25.12 -11.87
C LYS A 470 -10.46 -24.23 -13.09
N THR A 471 -11.69 -23.79 -13.32
CA THR A 471 -12.09 -23.13 -14.58
C THR A 471 -12.20 -21.61 -14.49
N GLY A 472 -12.30 -21.06 -13.28
CA GLY A 472 -12.37 -19.63 -13.02
C GLY A 472 -13.67 -18.96 -13.46
N ALA A 473 -14.76 -19.72 -13.64
CA ALA A 473 -16.04 -19.16 -14.09
C ALA A 473 -17.24 -19.91 -13.50
N PHE A 474 -18.35 -19.18 -13.32
CA PHE A 474 -19.60 -19.73 -12.84
C PHE A 474 -20.81 -18.89 -13.26
N ASN A 475 -22.01 -19.49 -13.17
CA ASN A 475 -23.26 -18.76 -13.27
C ASN A 475 -24.10 -18.93 -12.00
N LEU A 476 -24.88 -17.90 -11.68
CA LEU A 476 -25.92 -17.93 -10.65
C LEU A 476 -27.28 -17.81 -11.30
N SER A 477 -28.22 -18.71 -10.94
CA SER A 477 -29.64 -18.59 -11.26
C SER A 477 -30.38 -18.22 -9.99
N VAL A 478 -31.04 -17.07 -9.97
CA VAL A 478 -31.77 -16.52 -8.81
C VAL A 478 -33.13 -17.20 -8.76
N LEU A 479 -33.36 -18.03 -7.73
CA LEU A 479 -34.61 -18.78 -7.58
C LEU A 479 -35.78 -17.90 -7.14
N THR A 480 -36.99 -18.23 -7.60
CA THR A 480 -38.24 -17.56 -7.23
C THR A 480 -38.99 -18.28 -6.13
N GLU A 481 -39.95 -17.61 -5.49
CA GLU A 481 -40.83 -18.21 -4.46
C GLU A 481 -41.67 -19.37 -5.00
N ASN A 482 -41.88 -19.47 -6.31
CA ASN A 482 -42.63 -20.55 -6.96
C ASN A 482 -41.78 -21.83 -7.20
N VAL A 483 -40.49 -21.80 -6.82
CA VAL A 483 -39.60 -22.94 -7.05
C VAL A 483 -40.05 -24.19 -6.28
N PRO A 484 -40.28 -25.33 -6.93
CA PRO A 484 -40.68 -26.55 -6.24
C PRO A 484 -39.50 -27.18 -5.47
N PHE A 485 -39.79 -27.85 -4.36
CA PHE A 485 -38.78 -28.54 -3.55
C PHE A 485 -37.91 -29.53 -4.35
N LYS A 486 -38.43 -30.10 -5.44
CA LYS A 486 -37.64 -30.99 -6.33
C LYS A 486 -36.35 -30.34 -6.84
N VAL A 487 -36.32 -29.02 -7.05
CA VAL A 487 -35.12 -28.29 -7.51
C VAL A 487 -34.04 -28.31 -6.42
N PHE A 488 -34.44 -28.05 -5.18
CA PHE A 488 -33.52 -28.14 -4.02
C PHE A 488 -32.99 -29.56 -3.82
N LYS A 489 -33.86 -30.57 -3.98
CA LYS A 489 -33.47 -31.97 -3.91
C LYS A 489 -32.47 -32.32 -5.01
N HIS A 490 -32.70 -31.86 -6.23
CA HIS A 490 -31.88 -32.14 -7.39
C HIS A 490 -30.49 -31.50 -7.31
N PHE A 491 -30.41 -30.21 -6.99
CA PHE A 491 -29.13 -29.49 -6.95
C PHE A 491 -28.45 -29.52 -5.57
N GLY A 492 -29.20 -29.71 -4.47
CA GLY A 492 -28.66 -29.59 -3.11
C GLY A 492 -28.34 -30.90 -2.40
N PHE A 493 -29.10 -32.02 -2.69
CA PHE A 493 -29.00 -33.24 -1.87
C PHE A 493 -28.32 -34.41 -2.59
N GLN A 494 -27.70 -34.18 -3.73
CA GLN A 494 -26.90 -35.17 -4.43
C GLN A 494 -25.61 -34.58 -4.99
N SER A 495 -24.54 -35.38 -5.03
CA SER A 495 -23.26 -34.94 -5.55
C SER A 495 -23.25 -35.02 -7.10
N GLY A 496 -22.71 -34.01 -7.77
CA GLY A 496 -22.42 -34.04 -9.19
C GLY A 496 -21.27 -34.99 -9.58
N ARG A 497 -20.61 -35.62 -8.60
CA ARG A 497 -19.66 -36.72 -8.85
C ARG A 497 -20.42 -38.00 -9.23
N ASP A 498 -21.59 -38.21 -8.60
CA ASP A 498 -22.36 -39.44 -8.68
C ASP A 498 -23.58 -39.34 -9.63
N ALA A 499 -24.03 -38.10 -9.91
CA ALA A 499 -25.20 -37.82 -10.75
C ALA A 499 -24.92 -36.74 -11.80
N ASN A 500 -25.43 -36.94 -13.02
CA ASN A 500 -25.47 -35.86 -14.00
C ASN A 500 -26.73 -35.02 -13.79
N LYS A 501 -26.52 -33.77 -13.32
CA LYS A 501 -27.63 -32.87 -12.99
C LYS A 501 -28.26 -32.15 -14.19
N PHE A 502 -27.78 -32.41 -15.39
CA PHE A 502 -28.25 -31.79 -16.64
C PHE A 502 -28.56 -32.86 -17.72
N GLU A 503 -29.01 -34.06 -17.30
CA GLU A 503 -29.36 -35.14 -18.24
C GLU A 503 -30.65 -34.88 -19.05
N ASP A 504 -31.62 -34.13 -18.50
CA ASP A 504 -32.98 -34.01 -19.02
C ASP A 504 -33.14 -32.95 -20.14
N GLY A 505 -32.09 -32.62 -20.87
CA GLY A 505 -32.21 -31.72 -22.02
C GLY A 505 -31.02 -30.76 -22.19
N ALA A 506 -31.04 -29.95 -23.26
CA ALA A 506 -30.03 -28.94 -23.51
C ALA A 506 -30.32 -27.69 -22.62
N PRO A 507 -29.51 -27.39 -21.58
CA PRO A 507 -29.75 -26.23 -20.76
C PRO A 507 -29.48 -24.93 -21.56
N ALA A 508 -30.13 -23.84 -21.18
CA ALA A 508 -29.75 -22.51 -21.63
C ALA A 508 -28.30 -22.20 -21.18
N ARG A 509 -27.56 -21.45 -21.99
CA ARG A 509 -26.16 -21.13 -21.74
C ARG A 509 -25.91 -19.62 -21.86
N SER A 510 -25.16 -19.08 -20.95
CA SER A 510 -24.65 -17.72 -21.04
C SER A 510 -23.45 -17.61 -21.99
N ALA A 511 -22.96 -16.40 -22.22
CA ALA A 511 -21.83 -16.17 -23.14
C ALA A 511 -20.55 -16.90 -22.75
N ASN A 512 -20.36 -17.25 -21.46
CA ASN A 512 -19.23 -18.06 -20.98
C ASN A 512 -19.40 -19.57 -21.21
N GLY A 513 -20.52 -20.00 -21.84
CA GLY A 513 -20.83 -21.40 -22.17
C GLY A 513 -21.35 -22.26 -21.01
N ILE A 514 -21.48 -21.69 -19.79
CA ILE A 514 -21.97 -22.37 -18.60
C ILE A 514 -23.51 -22.40 -18.62
N ALA A 515 -24.08 -23.49 -18.16
CA ALA A 515 -25.53 -23.65 -18.03
C ALA A 515 -26.15 -22.70 -17.00
N TYR A 516 -27.37 -22.24 -17.23
CA TYR A 516 -28.21 -21.58 -16.23
C TYR A 516 -29.67 -22.05 -16.35
N LEU A 517 -30.45 -21.87 -15.29
CA LEU A 517 -31.84 -22.27 -15.27
C LEU A 517 -32.72 -21.13 -15.82
N THR A 518 -33.71 -21.49 -16.62
CA THR A 518 -34.75 -20.57 -17.14
C THR A 518 -36.10 -20.74 -16.46
N GLU A 519 -36.32 -21.89 -15.83
CA GLU A 519 -37.56 -22.19 -15.10
C GLU A 519 -37.36 -21.94 -13.60
N ASN A 520 -38.37 -21.38 -12.93
CA ASN A 520 -38.37 -21.06 -11.49
C ASN A 520 -37.24 -20.11 -11.08
N THR A 521 -36.78 -19.27 -12.01
CA THR A 521 -35.73 -18.27 -11.84
C THR A 521 -36.17 -16.94 -12.40
N ASN A 522 -35.85 -15.83 -11.72
CA ASN A 522 -36.18 -14.49 -12.18
C ASN A 522 -34.97 -13.73 -12.76
N ALA A 523 -33.75 -14.21 -12.55
CA ALA A 523 -32.54 -13.64 -13.14
C ALA A 523 -31.41 -14.68 -13.21
N PHE A 524 -30.46 -14.44 -14.14
CA PHE A 524 -29.18 -15.12 -14.08
C PHE A 524 -28.04 -14.11 -14.10
N ILE A 525 -26.90 -14.49 -13.52
CA ILE A 525 -25.67 -13.68 -13.42
C ILE A 525 -24.49 -14.58 -13.78
N SER A 526 -23.76 -14.23 -14.83
CA SER A 526 -22.56 -14.92 -15.30
C SER A 526 -21.31 -14.20 -14.81
N CYS A 527 -20.34 -14.96 -14.28
CA CYS A 527 -19.22 -14.42 -13.56
C CYS A 527 -17.89 -15.04 -13.97
N LYS A 528 -16.84 -14.21 -13.92
CA LYS A 528 -15.45 -14.60 -14.06
C LYS A 528 -14.71 -14.34 -12.75
N VAL A 529 -14.14 -15.38 -12.15
CA VAL A 529 -13.38 -15.29 -10.91
C VAL A 529 -12.12 -14.45 -11.11
N ILE A 530 -11.89 -13.52 -10.22
CA ILE A 530 -10.69 -12.68 -10.17
C ILE A 530 -9.81 -13.00 -8.95
N GLU A 531 -10.42 -13.52 -7.87
CA GLU A 531 -9.72 -13.88 -6.63
C GLU A 531 -10.44 -15.06 -5.97
N SER A 532 -9.68 -15.93 -5.31
CA SER A 532 -10.21 -16.98 -4.45
C SER A 532 -9.40 -17.12 -3.18
N ARG A 533 -10.09 -17.35 -2.03
CA ARG A 533 -9.44 -17.54 -0.74
C ARG A 533 -10.07 -18.68 0.04
N ASP A 534 -9.21 -19.52 0.62
CA ASP A 534 -9.62 -20.65 1.46
C ASP A 534 -9.92 -20.19 2.89
N TYR A 535 -11.10 -20.56 3.42
CA TYR A 535 -11.55 -20.31 4.79
C TYR A 535 -11.88 -21.61 5.54
N GLY A 536 -11.11 -22.67 5.29
CA GLY A 536 -11.29 -23.96 5.95
C GLY A 536 -12.39 -24.79 5.30
N THR A 537 -13.63 -24.65 5.72
CA THR A 537 -14.78 -25.41 5.18
C THR A 537 -15.29 -24.87 3.84
N HIS A 538 -15.04 -23.61 3.54
CA HIS A 538 -15.53 -22.92 2.34
C HIS A 538 -14.41 -22.20 1.60
N THR A 539 -14.54 -22.10 0.29
CA THR A 539 -13.75 -21.19 -0.55
C THR A 539 -14.59 -19.96 -0.86
N LEU A 540 -14.05 -18.77 -0.57
CA LEU A 540 -14.61 -17.50 -1.02
C LEU A 540 -14.08 -17.21 -2.43
N PHE A 541 -14.98 -16.91 -3.36
CA PHE A 541 -14.65 -16.45 -4.71
C PHE A 541 -15.14 -15.01 -4.88
N ILE A 542 -14.28 -14.14 -5.37
CA ILE A 542 -14.63 -12.81 -5.84
C ILE A 542 -14.60 -12.83 -7.36
N ALA A 543 -15.64 -12.32 -8.01
CA ALA A 543 -15.79 -12.42 -9.44
C ALA A 543 -16.35 -11.15 -10.07
N ASP A 544 -15.83 -10.81 -11.26
CA ASP A 544 -16.42 -9.81 -12.13
C ASP A 544 -17.70 -10.35 -12.76
N ILE A 545 -18.76 -9.54 -12.79
CA ILE A 545 -20.00 -9.86 -13.50
C ILE A 545 -19.78 -9.56 -14.99
N VAL A 546 -19.84 -10.59 -15.83
CA VAL A 546 -19.59 -10.48 -17.27
C VAL A 546 -20.87 -10.45 -18.10
N GLU A 547 -21.97 -11.01 -17.58
CA GLU A 547 -23.29 -11.00 -18.20
C GLU A 547 -24.36 -11.16 -17.10
N ALA A 548 -25.48 -10.48 -17.22
CA ALA A 548 -26.63 -10.67 -16.35
C ALA A 548 -27.92 -10.27 -17.06
N ALA A 549 -29.00 -11.00 -16.82
CA ALA A 549 -30.31 -10.63 -17.33
C ALA A 549 -31.44 -10.99 -16.34
N VAL A 550 -32.46 -10.18 -16.31
CA VAL A 550 -33.74 -10.49 -15.66
C VAL A 550 -34.53 -11.38 -16.61
N LEU A 551 -35.04 -12.50 -16.10
CA LEU A 551 -35.82 -13.48 -16.83
C LEU A 551 -37.33 -13.33 -16.56
N ASP A 552 -37.68 -12.89 -15.35
CA ASP A 552 -39.05 -12.62 -14.93
C ASP A 552 -39.06 -11.40 -13.97
N GLU A 553 -39.64 -10.29 -14.42
CA GLU A 553 -39.74 -9.05 -13.65
C GLU A 553 -40.79 -9.12 -12.52
N THR A 554 -41.68 -10.10 -12.54
CA THR A 554 -42.85 -10.17 -11.65
C THR A 554 -42.68 -11.17 -10.51
N ALA A 555 -41.90 -12.22 -10.71
CA ALA A 555 -41.73 -13.27 -9.72
C ALA A 555 -40.75 -12.83 -8.61
N PRO A 556 -41.15 -12.83 -7.33
CA PRO A 556 -40.26 -12.49 -6.24
C PRO A 556 -39.17 -13.55 -6.04
N SER A 557 -37.95 -13.08 -5.69
CA SER A 557 -36.84 -13.98 -5.36
C SER A 557 -37.09 -14.69 -4.04
N VAL A 558 -36.83 -15.99 -3.99
CA VAL A 558 -36.99 -16.78 -2.76
C VAL A 558 -35.92 -16.40 -1.73
N THR A 559 -36.35 -16.19 -0.50
CA THR A 559 -35.45 -16.03 0.64
C THR A 559 -35.28 -17.33 1.42
N TYR A 560 -34.22 -17.40 2.23
CA TYR A 560 -33.97 -18.56 3.09
C TYR A 560 -35.12 -18.78 4.10
N SER A 561 -35.68 -17.70 4.66
CA SER A 561 -36.86 -17.74 5.55
C SER A 561 -38.07 -18.30 4.82
N TYR A 562 -38.38 -17.79 3.62
CA TYR A 562 -39.52 -18.26 2.84
C TYR A 562 -39.40 -19.75 2.49
N TYR A 563 -38.17 -20.20 2.14
CA TYR A 563 -37.91 -21.62 1.89
C TYR A 563 -38.29 -22.52 3.07
N PHE A 564 -37.89 -22.14 4.30
CA PHE A 564 -38.20 -22.92 5.50
C PHE A 564 -39.70 -22.91 5.85
N GLU A 565 -40.36 -21.80 5.61
CA GLU A 565 -41.78 -21.65 5.97
C GLU A 565 -42.73 -22.31 4.95
N HIS A 566 -42.41 -22.24 3.66
CA HIS A 566 -43.37 -22.54 2.58
C HIS A 566 -42.93 -23.65 1.63
N ILE A 567 -41.62 -23.88 1.40
CA ILE A 567 -41.17 -24.81 0.36
C ILE A 567 -40.65 -26.12 0.97
N LYS A 568 -39.87 -26.01 2.05
CA LYS A 568 -39.28 -27.16 2.73
C LYS A 568 -40.41 -28.06 3.28
N PRO A 569 -40.43 -29.37 2.97
CA PRO A 569 -41.40 -30.28 3.54
C PRO A 569 -41.32 -30.26 5.08
N LYS A 570 -42.45 -30.01 5.73
CA LYS A 570 -42.55 -30.15 7.19
C LYS A 570 -42.52 -31.64 7.52
N PRO A 571 -41.87 -32.07 8.62
CA PRO A 571 -41.97 -33.44 9.09
C PRO A 571 -43.44 -33.82 9.24
N ALA A 572 -43.82 -35.00 8.77
CA ALA A 572 -45.19 -35.53 9.01
C ALA A 572 -45.43 -35.58 10.53
N PRO A 573 -46.63 -35.25 11.02
CA PRO A 573 -46.96 -35.40 12.43
C PRO A 573 -46.64 -36.83 12.86
N ALA A 574 -46.01 -36.97 14.03
CA ALA A 574 -45.40 -38.21 14.53
C ALA A 574 -46.38 -39.39 14.40
N SER A 575 -46.03 -40.34 13.56
CA SER A 575 -46.51 -41.73 13.70
C SER A 575 -45.69 -42.34 14.86
N ASP A 576 -46.22 -43.32 15.57
CA ASP A 576 -45.67 -44.02 16.76
C ASP A 576 -44.24 -44.60 16.60
N LYS A 577 -43.39 -44.05 15.73
CA LYS A 577 -42.02 -44.46 15.50
C LYS A 577 -41.03 -43.64 16.32
N LYS A 578 -40.22 -44.31 17.12
CA LYS A 578 -39.07 -43.72 17.80
C LYS A 578 -37.95 -43.51 16.78
N GLY A 579 -37.29 -42.34 16.90
CA GLY A 579 -36.18 -42.01 16.01
C GLY A 579 -35.65 -40.59 16.26
N PHE A 580 -34.76 -40.15 15.34
CA PHE A 580 -34.14 -38.82 15.36
C PHE A 580 -34.38 -38.13 14.02
N VAL A 581 -34.75 -36.84 14.08
CA VAL A 581 -34.96 -36.02 12.88
C VAL A 581 -33.82 -35.02 12.68
N CYS A 582 -33.25 -34.98 11.50
CA CYS A 582 -32.26 -33.96 11.13
C CYS A 582 -32.94 -32.59 11.05
N LYS A 583 -32.49 -31.64 11.88
CA LYS A 583 -33.00 -30.26 11.92
C LYS A 583 -32.79 -29.52 10.60
N ILE A 584 -31.77 -29.93 9.83
CA ILE A 584 -31.38 -29.26 8.58
C ILE A 584 -32.24 -29.69 7.40
N CYS A 585 -32.43 -31.00 7.17
CA CYS A 585 -33.13 -31.49 5.97
C CYS A 585 -34.42 -32.28 6.26
N GLY A 586 -34.74 -32.57 7.53
CA GLY A 586 -35.92 -33.34 7.89
C GLY A 586 -35.80 -34.84 7.69
N TYR A 587 -34.60 -35.36 7.40
CA TYR A 587 -34.35 -36.80 7.34
C TYR A 587 -34.60 -37.44 8.71
N ILE A 588 -35.32 -38.57 8.73
CA ILE A 588 -35.61 -39.31 9.94
C ILE A 588 -34.69 -40.55 9.97
N HIS A 589 -33.90 -40.65 11.00
CA HIS A 589 -33.19 -41.87 11.37
C HIS A 589 -34.07 -42.67 12.32
N GLU A 590 -34.53 -43.86 11.90
CA GLU A 590 -35.34 -44.73 12.74
C GLU A 590 -34.44 -45.55 13.67
N GLY A 591 -34.60 -45.44 14.97
CA GLY A 591 -33.82 -46.16 15.99
C GLY A 591 -33.96 -45.55 17.37
N ASP A 592 -33.62 -46.30 18.42
CA ASP A 592 -33.63 -45.86 19.80
C ASP A 592 -32.38 -44.99 20.16
N GLU A 593 -31.29 -45.09 19.38
CA GLU A 593 -30.05 -44.34 19.57
C GLU A 593 -29.55 -43.82 18.22
N LEU A 594 -28.92 -42.62 18.25
CA LEU A 594 -28.22 -42.04 17.10
C LEU A 594 -26.71 -42.19 17.36
N PRO A 595 -25.94 -42.86 16.46
CA PRO A 595 -24.49 -42.94 16.61
C PRO A 595 -23.83 -41.55 16.67
N GLU A 596 -22.81 -41.34 17.51
CA GLU A 596 -22.11 -40.05 17.63
C GLU A 596 -21.44 -39.61 16.30
N ASP A 597 -21.04 -40.57 15.47
CA ASP A 597 -20.43 -40.36 14.17
C ASP A 597 -21.44 -40.41 13.01
N PHE A 598 -22.76 -40.39 13.30
CA PHE A 598 -23.79 -40.45 12.29
C PHE A 598 -23.78 -39.21 11.39
N ILE A 599 -23.67 -39.44 10.10
CA ILE A 599 -23.76 -38.39 9.07
C ILE A 599 -25.07 -38.53 8.32
N CYS A 600 -25.86 -37.45 8.28
CA CYS A 600 -27.10 -37.43 7.55
C CYS A 600 -26.90 -37.85 6.10
N PRO A 601 -27.59 -38.88 5.60
CA PRO A 601 -27.41 -39.37 4.22
C PRO A 601 -27.88 -38.35 3.18
N LEU A 602 -28.77 -37.42 3.56
CA LEU A 602 -29.31 -36.42 2.66
C LEU A 602 -28.49 -35.12 2.62
N CYS A 603 -28.21 -34.53 3.77
CA CYS A 603 -27.56 -33.20 3.83
C CYS A 603 -26.12 -33.25 4.33
N LYS A 604 -25.60 -34.40 4.72
CA LYS A 604 -24.22 -34.66 5.19
C LYS A 604 -23.84 -33.92 6.48
N HIS A 605 -24.82 -33.45 7.27
CA HIS A 605 -24.59 -32.89 8.60
C HIS A 605 -24.43 -34.00 9.65
N GLY A 606 -23.74 -33.72 10.72
CA GLY A 606 -23.42 -34.68 11.78
C GLY A 606 -24.58 -34.96 12.74
N ALA A 607 -24.33 -35.83 13.72
CA ALA A 607 -25.32 -36.22 14.73
C ALA A 607 -25.83 -35.05 15.60
N GLU A 608 -25.02 -34.01 15.76
CA GLU A 608 -25.35 -32.78 16.50
C GLU A 608 -26.54 -32.00 15.91
N ASP A 609 -26.81 -32.22 14.65
CA ASP A 609 -27.94 -31.59 13.94
C ASP A 609 -29.21 -32.44 13.95
N PHE A 610 -29.25 -33.50 14.76
CA PHE A 610 -30.43 -34.31 14.96
C PHE A 610 -31.09 -34.05 16.30
N GLU A 611 -32.42 -34.17 16.37
CA GLU A 611 -33.19 -34.14 17.59
C GLU A 611 -34.14 -35.35 17.65
N PRO A 612 -34.44 -35.85 18.87
CA PRO A 612 -35.38 -36.95 19.03
C PRO A 612 -36.78 -36.59 18.48
N LEU A 613 -37.37 -37.52 17.75
CA LEU A 613 -38.78 -37.42 17.37
C LEU A 613 -39.65 -37.45 18.65
N LYS A 614 -40.40 -36.36 18.88
CA LYS A 614 -41.30 -36.24 20.02
C LYS A 614 -42.61 -36.96 19.75
#